data_7478760856c6332987390dd5b9162461
#
_entry.id   7478760856c6332987390dd5b9162461
#
_cell.length_a   1.000
_cell.length_b   1.000
_cell.length_c   1.000
_cell.angle_alpha   90.00
_cell.angle_beta   90.00
_cell.angle_gamma   90.00
#
_symmetry.space_group_name_H-M   'P 1'
#
loop_
_entity.id
_entity.type
_entity.pdbx_description
1 polymer ?
#
loop_
_entity_poly.entity_id
_entity_poly.type
_entity_poly.pdbx_seq_one_letter_code
_entity_poly.pdbx_strand_id
1 'polypeptide(L)'
;MLFRSTEWTEAFASGKMDDKLSLLYGNAKATLEQQRQRYVDAIQAFTELYPEREDLYIYSAPGRTEVGGNHTDHQHGCVLAAAVNLDAIAIVSFHEDQVIRLKSANYPQDVVDLTDLSVHLAEMGKSAALIRGIAARFAEMGVSVSGFDAYTTSSVLSGSGLSSSAALDRKSVV
;
A
#
# COMPACT_ATOMS: atom_id res chain seq x y z
N MET A 1 11.12 -6.14 -8.00
CA MET A 1 11.72 -7.46 -7.85
C MET A 1 10.59 -8.43 -7.59
N LEU A 2 10.42 -9.42 -8.44
CA LEU A 2 9.35 -10.41 -8.39
C LEU A 2 9.90 -11.68 -7.75
N PHE A 3 9.28 -12.16 -6.68
CA PHE A 3 9.61 -13.42 -6.03
C PHE A 3 8.33 -14.13 -5.61
N ARG A 4 8.43 -15.44 -5.41
CA ARG A 4 7.36 -16.22 -4.80
C ARG A 4 7.20 -15.89 -3.31
N SER A 5 6.05 -16.18 -2.76
CA SER A 5 5.75 -15.91 -1.34
C SER A 5 6.78 -16.55 -0.40
N THR A 6 7.18 -17.78 -0.69
CA THR A 6 8.20 -18.52 0.10
C THR A 6 9.57 -17.86 0.04
N GLU A 7 10.00 -17.38 -1.14
CA GLU A 7 11.28 -16.70 -1.33
C GLU A 7 11.32 -15.35 -0.60
N TRP A 8 10.21 -14.59 -0.63
CA TRP A 8 10.07 -13.36 0.15
C TRP A 8 10.13 -13.62 1.65
N THR A 9 9.38 -14.61 2.14
CA THR A 9 9.38 -14.99 3.56
C THR A 9 10.79 -15.37 4.03
N GLU A 10 11.50 -16.20 3.26
CA GLU A 10 12.88 -16.57 3.57
C GLU A 10 13.84 -15.37 3.54
N ALA A 11 13.70 -14.49 2.54
CA ALA A 11 14.55 -13.30 2.40
C ALA A 11 14.41 -12.35 3.60
N PHE A 12 13.19 -12.15 4.11
CA PHE A 12 12.98 -11.34 5.32
C PHE A 12 13.44 -12.09 6.58
N ALA A 13 13.08 -13.35 6.76
CA ALA A 13 13.43 -14.15 7.95
C ALA A 13 14.95 -14.30 8.11
N SER A 14 15.69 -14.51 7.01
CA SER A 14 17.15 -14.65 7.02
C SER A 14 17.93 -13.35 7.19
N GLY A 15 17.25 -12.19 7.13
CA GLY A 15 17.91 -10.87 7.16
C GLY A 15 18.52 -10.41 5.84
N LYS A 16 18.30 -11.13 4.73
CA LYS A 16 18.77 -10.74 3.39
C LYS A 16 18.23 -9.38 2.95
N MET A 17 17.13 -8.92 3.54
CA MET A 17 16.51 -7.62 3.25
C MET A 17 16.94 -6.50 4.22
N ASP A 18 17.83 -6.75 5.17
CA ASP A 18 18.19 -5.80 6.22
C ASP A 18 18.75 -4.48 5.70
N ASP A 19 19.54 -4.50 4.65
CA ASP A 19 20.08 -3.27 4.05
C ASP A 19 18.94 -2.36 3.57
N LYS A 20 17.89 -2.93 2.99
CA LYS A 20 16.71 -2.17 2.56
C LYS A 20 15.85 -1.73 3.75
N LEU A 21 15.66 -2.60 4.73
CA LEU A 21 14.92 -2.26 5.94
C LEU A 21 15.63 -1.16 6.74
N SER A 22 16.97 -1.21 6.83
CA SER A 22 17.74 -0.19 7.54
C SER A 22 17.65 1.19 6.88
N LEU A 23 17.58 1.22 5.55
CA LEU A 23 17.36 2.46 4.79
C LEU A 23 15.99 3.10 5.09
N LEU A 24 14.95 2.27 5.28
CA LEU A 24 13.57 2.73 5.51
C LEU A 24 13.30 3.05 6.98
N TYR A 25 13.83 2.24 7.91
CA TYR A 25 13.41 2.25 9.32
C TYR A 25 14.56 2.51 10.30
N GLY A 26 15.79 2.66 9.80
CA GLY A 26 16.98 2.78 10.63
C GLY A 26 17.60 1.42 10.97
N ASN A 27 18.81 1.47 11.56
CA ASN A 27 19.67 0.30 11.75
C ASN A 27 19.64 -0.33 13.16
N ALA A 28 18.69 0.09 14.01
CA ALA A 28 18.55 -0.49 15.33
C ALA A 28 18.09 -1.95 15.23
N LYS A 29 18.81 -2.87 15.87
CA LYS A 29 18.56 -4.32 15.76
C LYS A 29 17.10 -4.70 16.09
N ALA A 30 16.55 -4.16 17.17
CA ALA A 30 15.18 -4.42 17.56
C ALA A 30 14.17 -3.93 16.50
N THR A 31 14.43 -2.77 15.88
CA THR A 31 13.59 -2.26 14.78
C THR A 31 13.65 -3.19 13.57
N LEU A 32 14.83 -3.65 13.17
CA LEU A 32 14.98 -4.57 12.04
C LEU A 32 14.26 -5.90 12.29
N GLU A 33 14.39 -6.48 13.48
CA GLU A 33 13.67 -7.70 13.87
C GLU A 33 12.16 -7.50 13.80
N GLN A 34 11.65 -6.39 14.35
CA GLN A 34 10.22 -6.06 14.28
C GLN A 34 9.72 -5.90 12.85
N GLN A 35 10.49 -5.21 12.01
CA GLN A 35 10.09 -5.01 10.60
C GLN A 35 10.16 -6.31 9.80
N ARG A 36 11.18 -7.15 9.98
CA ARG A 36 11.22 -8.47 9.34
C ARG A 36 9.94 -9.26 9.64
N GLN A 37 9.57 -9.34 10.92
CA GLN A 37 8.35 -10.07 11.33
C GLN A 37 7.10 -9.46 10.71
N ARG A 38 6.97 -8.13 10.72
CA ARG A 38 5.83 -7.42 10.12
C ARG A 38 5.67 -7.74 8.62
N TYR A 39 6.76 -7.80 7.85
CA TYR A 39 6.70 -8.17 6.43
C TYR A 39 6.35 -9.65 6.25
N VAL A 40 6.91 -10.55 7.06
CA VAL A 40 6.56 -11.97 7.05
C VAL A 40 5.08 -12.17 7.35
N ASP A 41 4.55 -11.53 8.39
CA ASP A 41 3.13 -11.61 8.76
C ASP A 41 2.21 -11.10 7.65
N ALA A 42 2.61 -10.00 6.96
CA ALA A 42 1.85 -9.47 5.84
C ALA A 42 1.83 -10.41 4.63
N ILE A 43 2.96 -11.05 4.32
CA ILE A 43 3.06 -12.05 3.23
C ILE A 43 2.18 -13.27 3.58
N GLN A 44 2.23 -13.73 4.81
CA GLN A 44 1.42 -14.85 5.27
C GLN A 44 -0.07 -14.52 5.15
N ALA A 45 -0.51 -13.36 5.65
CA ALA A 45 -1.90 -12.92 5.57
C ALA A 45 -2.38 -12.79 4.12
N PHE A 46 -1.53 -12.32 3.19
CA PHE A 46 -1.83 -12.31 1.77
C PHE A 46 -2.01 -13.72 1.22
N THR A 47 -1.08 -14.64 1.53
CA THR A 47 -1.09 -16.02 1.02
C THR A 47 -2.31 -16.81 1.54
N GLU A 48 -2.75 -16.53 2.77
CA GLU A 48 -3.97 -17.13 3.34
C GLU A 48 -5.24 -16.65 2.61
N LEU A 49 -5.27 -15.40 2.16
CA LEU A 49 -6.40 -14.82 1.43
C LEU A 49 -6.44 -15.23 -0.06
N TYR A 50 -5.27 -15.38 -0.67
CA TYR A 50 -5.11 -15.62 -2.10
C TYR A 50 -4.08 -16.73 -2.35
N PRO A 51 -4.39 -17.98 -1.97
CA PRO A 51 -3.43 -19.09 -2.02
C PRO A 51 -2.99 -19.46 -3.45
N GLU A 52 -3.75 -19.07 -4.46
CA GLU A 52 -3.44 -19.28 -5.88
C GLU A 52 -2.44 -18.27 -6.45
N ARG A 53 -2.12 -17.20 -5.69
CA ARG A 53 -1.22 -16.13 -6.14
C ARG A 53 0.21 -16.41 -5.66
N GLU A 54 1.09 -16.76 -6.58
CA GLU A 54 2.48 -17.09 -6.27
C GLU A 54 3.44 -15.91 -6.42
N ASP A 55 3.21 -15.08 -7.45
CA ASP A 55 4.09 -13.97 -7.83
C ASP A 55 3.72 -12.69 -7.07
N LEU A 56 4.60 -12.25 -6.18
CA LEU A 56 4.33 -11.13 -5.28
C LEU A 56 5.24 -9.94 -5.52
N TYR A 57 4.64 -8.76 -5.44
CA TYR A 57 5.31 -7.48 -5.33
C TYR A 57 5.07 -6.91 -3.92
N ILE A 58 6.08 -6.24 -3.38
CA ILE A 58 6.01 -5.62 -2.07
C ILE A 58 6.28 -4.12 -2.21
N TYR A 59 5.34 -3.32 -1.71
CA TYR A 59 5.42 -1.87 -1.72
C TYR A 59 5.42 -1.34 -0.29
N SER A 60 6.13 -0.22 -0.08
CA SER A 60 6.10 0.56 1.14
C SER A 60 5.83 2.02 0.80
N ALA A 61 4.85 2.62 1.46
CA ALA A 61 4.50 4.02 1.30
C ALA A 61 4.58 4.73 2.66
N PRO A 62 5.55 5.63 2.86
CA PRO A 62 5.74 6.29 4.13
C PRO A 62 4.61 7.28 4.43
N GLY A 63 4.31 7.44 5.70
CA GLY A 63 3.55 8.58 6.19
C GLY A 63 4.32 9.89 5.96
N ARG A 64 3.59 10.99 6.06
CA ARG A 64 4.12 12.34 5.89
C ARG A 64 3.88 13.15 7.14
N THR A 65 4.90 13.89 7.59
CA THR A 65 4.74 14.99 8.55
C THR A 65 4.98 16.31 7.87
N GLU A 66 4.26 17.33 8.27
CA GLU A 66 4.55 18.71 7.87
C GLU A 66 5.53 19.31 8.87
N VAL A 67 6.64 19.84 8.36
CA VAL A 67 7.68 20.50 9.15
C VAL A 67 7.40 21.99 9.27
N GLY A 68 6.77 22.58 8.27
CA GLY A 68 6.37 24.00 8.26
C GLY A 68 5.47 24.32 7.08
N GLY A 69 4.69 25.43 7.18
CA GLY A 69 3.80 25.90 6.13
C GLY A 69 2.31 25.90 6.50
N ASN A 70 1.92 25.41 7.69
CA ASN A 70 0.55 25.41 8.21
C ASN A 70 -0.49 24.78 7.26
N HIS A 71 -0.09 23.70 6.58
CA HIS A 71 -0.99 22.90 5.73
C HIS A 71 -1.73 23.73 4.65
N THR A 72 -1.02 24.64 4.01
CA THR A 72 -1.56 25.57 3.02
C THR A 72 -1.39 25.11 1.56
N ASP A 73 -0.89 23.90 1.32
CA ASP A 73 -0.65 23.33 0.00
C ASP A 73 -1.92 23.30 -0.87
N HIS A 74 -3.09 23.03 -0.28
CA HIS A 74 -4.39 23.05 -0.96
C HIS A 74 -4.88 24.46 -1.33
N GLN A 75 -4.22 25.52 -0.84
CA GLN A 75 -4.52 26.94 -1.12
C GLN A 75 -3.39 27.62 -1.90
N HIS A 76 -2.60 26.86 -2.65
CA HIS A 76 -1.40 27.34 -3.35
C HIS A 76 -0.30 27.90 -2.44
N GLY A 77 -0.32 27.57 -1.15
CA GLY A 77 0.74 27.88 -0.21
C GLY A 77 1.93 26.93 -0.35
N CYS A 78 3.09 27.35 0.16
CA CYS A 78 4.28 26.49 0.20
C CYS A 78 4.36 25.76 1.55
N VAL A 79 4.62 24.46 1.49
CA VAL A 79 4.81 23.63 2.69
C VAL A 79 6.15 22.93 2.61
N LEU A 80 6.77 22.71 3.75
CA LEU A 80 7.90 21.83 3.93
C LEU A 80 7.41 20.55 4.61
N ALA A 81 7.45 19.43 3.90
CA ALA A 81 7.03 18.13 4.40
C ALA A 81 8.19 17.13 4.37
N ALA A 82 8.16 16.18 5.30
CA ALA A 82 9.12 15.09 5.36
C ALA A 82 8.41 13.73 5.44
N ALA A 83 9.01 12.71 4.84
CA ALA A 83 8.60 11.33 5.06
C ALA A 83 9.01 10.89 6.48
N VAL A 84 8.15 10.08 7.10
CA VAL A 84 8.45 9.46 8.40
C VAL A 84 8.73 7.96 8.22
N ASN A 85 9.35 7.35 9.20
CA ASN A 85 9.66 5.91 9.22
C ASN A 85 8.47 5.02 9.61
N LEU A 86 7.26 5.60 9.65
CA LEU A 86 6.00 4.88 9.74
C LEU A 86 5.39 4.81 8.35
N ASP A 87 5.00 3.62 7.92
CA ASP A 87 4.49 3.41 6.58
C ASP A 87 3.26 2.52 6.55
N ALA A 88 2.67 2.46 5.38
CA ALA A 88 1.77 1.40 4.99
C ALA A 88 2.50 0.48 4.00
N ILE A 89 2.50 -0.83 4.25
CA ILE A 89 3.02 -1.83 3.31
C ILE A 89 1.88 -2.52 2.56
N ALA A 90 2.14 -2.91 1.31
CA ALA A 90 1.23 -3.69 0.50
C ALA A 90 1.95 -4.88 -0.10
N ILE A 91 1.32 -6.04 0.00
CA ILE A 91 1.65 -7.26 -0.73
C ILE A 91 0.67 -7.34 -1.88
N VAL A 92 1.14 -7.44 -3.12
CA VAL A 92 0.32 -7.33 -4.33
C VAL A 92 0.67 -8.45 -5.31
N SER A 93 -0.35 -9.03 -5.94
CA SER A 93 -0.21 -9.92 -7.09
C SER A 93 -1.10 -9.43 -8.22
N PHE A 94 -0.52 -9.25 -9.41
CA PHE A 94 -1.26 -8.86 -10.60
C PHE A 94 -1.86 -10.08 -11.31
N HIS A 95 -2.99 -9.87 -11.98
CA HIS A 95 -3.67 -10.91 -12.76
C HIS A 95 -4.47 -10.31 -13.92
N GLU A 96 -4.96 -11.18 -14.81
CA GLU A 96 -5.70 -10.78 -16.01
C GLU A 96 -7.20 -10.49 -15.76
N ASP A 97 -7.72 -10.84 -14.58
CA ASP A 97 -9.11 -10.52 -14.22
C ASP A 97 -9.31 -9.01 -14.19
N GLN A 98 -10.45 -8.53 -14.66
CA GLN A 98 -10.80 -7.11 -14.64
C GLN A 98 -11.38 -6.70 -13.28
N VAL A 99 -10.67 -7.03 -12.20
CA VAL A 99 -11.11 -6.73 -10.83
C VAL A 99 -9.93 -6.40 -9.93
N ILE A 100 -10.10 -5.44 -9.02
CA ILE A 100 -9.18 -5.16 -7.93
C ILE A 100 -9.81 -5.68 -6.65
N ARG A 101 -9.08 -6.51 -5.90
CA ARG A 101 -9.45 -6.93 -4.55
C ARG A 101 -8.40 -6.43 -3.58
N LEU A 102 -8.79 -5.55 -2.67
CA LEU A 102 -7.89 -4.99 -1.67
C LEU A 102 -8.40 -5.28 -0.27
N LYS A 103 -7.62 -6.02 0.49
CA LYS A 103 -7.86 -6.30 1.90
C LYS A 103 -6.90 -5.48 2.76
N SER A 104 -7.40 -4.49 3.46
CA SER A 104 -6.64 -3.81 4.52
C SER A 104 -6.82 -4.54 5.84
N ALA A 105 -5.75 -4.66 6.63
CA ALA A 105 -5.83 -5.23 7.98
C ALA A 105 -6.94 -4.55 8.78
N ASN A 106 -7.75 -5.34 9.47
CA ASN A 106 -8.87 -4.87 10.32
C ASN A 106 -10.04 -4.18 9.60
N TYR A 107 -10.07 -4.14 8.27
CA TYR A 107 -11.16 -3.56 7.49
C TYR A 107 -11.79 -4.63 6.58
N PRO A 108 -13.04 -4.45 6.15
CA PRO A 108 -13.62 -5.27 5.09
C PRO A 108 -12.77 -5.23 3.82
N GLN A 109 -12.90 -6.25 2.99
CA GLN A 109 -12.28 -6.27 1.68
C GLN A 109 -13.03 -5.33 0.72
N ASP A 110 -12.29 -4.48 0.02
CA ASP A 110 -12.80 -3.73 -1.13
C ASP A 110 -12.68 -4.57 -2.39
N VAL A 111 -13.72 -4.52 -3.23
CA VAL A 111 -13.75 -5.16 -4.55
C VAL A 111 -14.21 -4.12 -5.56
N VAL A 112 -13.39 -3.86 -6.56
CA VAL A 112 -13.67 -2.88 -7.62
C VAL A 112 -13.61 -3.57 -8.97
N ASP A 113 -14.74 -3.58 -9.68
CA ASP A 113 -14.84 -4.04 -11.06
C ASP A 113 -14.28 -2.96 -12.00
N LEU A 114 -13.26 -3.32 -12.77
CA LEU A 114 -12.59 -2.42 -13.72
C LEU A 114 -13.34 -2.30 -15.05
N THR A 115 -14.35 -3.13 -15.29
CA THR A 115 -15.20 -3.02 -16.48
C THR A 115 -16.23 -1.89 -16.36
N ASP A 116 -16.51 -1.44 -15.11
CA ASP A 116 -17.37 -0.30 -14.82
C ASP A 116 -16.64 0.70 -13.91
N LEU A 117 -16.06 1.72 -14.51
CA LEU A 117 -15.37 2.81 -13.83
C LEU A 117 -16.26 4.06 -13.61
N SER A 118 -17.56 3.93 -13.79
CA SER A 118 -18.51 5.00 -13.52
C SER A 118 -18.62 5.33 -12.01
N VAL A 119 -19.22 6.47 -11.68
CA VAL A 119 -19.40 6.88 -10.29
C VAL A 119 -20.47 6.03 -9.61
N HIS A 120 -20.11 5.34 -8.54
CA HIS A 120 -21.01 4.56 -7.71
C HIS A 120 -21.33 5.31 -6.41
N LEU A 121 -22.55 5.86 -6.28
CA LEU A 121 -22.96 6.61 -5.09
C LEU A 121 -22.89 5.78 -3.80
N ALA A 122 -23.07 4.46 -3.88
CA ALA A 122 -22.96 3.54 -2.73
C ALA A 122 -21.54 3.41 -2.18
N GLU A 123 -20.53 3.81 -2.96
CA GLU A 123 -19.11 3.80 -2.57
C GLU A 123 -18.65 5.15 -1.99
N MET A 124 -19.52 6.17 -1.97
CA MET A 124 -19.15 7.50 -1.49
C MET A 124 -18.58 7.44 -0.06
N GLY A 125 -17.38 8.03 0.12
CA GLY A 125 -16.65 8.03 1.40
C GLY A 125 -15.96 6.69 1.74
N LYS A 126 -15.92 5.73 0.83
CA LYS A 126 -15.23 4.44 1.01
C LYS A 126 -13.96 4.38 0.16
N SER A 127 -13.04 3.49 0.54
CA SER A 127 -11.81 3.20 -0.21
C SER A 127 -12.07 2.72 -1.64
N ALA A 128 -13.16 1.97 -1.87
CA ALA A 128 -13.55 1.51 -3.19
C ALA A 128 -13.77 2.67 -4.18
N ALA A 129 -14.39 3.79 -3.74
CA ALA A 129 -14.57 4.98 -4.59
C ALA A 129 -13.22 5.59 -4.99
N LEU A 130 -12.25 5.64 -4.07
CA LEU A 130 -10.91 6.16 -4.33
C LEU A 130 -10.19 5.28 -5.36
N ILE A 131 -10.19 3.96 -5.17
CA ILE A 131 -9.57 2.99 -6.08
C ILE A 131 -10.19 3.10 -7.48
N ARG A 132 -11.52 3.12 -7.57
CA ARG A 132 -12.25 3.27 -8.83
C ARG A 132 -11.92 4.59 -9.53
N GLY A 133 -11.88 5.70 -8.79
CA GLY A 133 -11.54 7.02 -9.32
C GLY A 133 -10.12 7.08 -9.88
N ILE A 134 -9.15 6.45 -9.21
CA ILE A 134 -7.77 6.35 -9.71
C ILE A 134 -7.72 5.53 -10.99
N ALA A 135 -8.37 4.35 -11.01
CA ALA A 135 -8.45 3.50 -12.19
C ALA A 135 -9.11 4.23 -13.37
N ALA A 136 -10.21 4.95 -13.12
CA ALA A 136 -10.89 5.78 -14.13
C ALA A 136 -9.94 6.84 -14.69
N ARG A 137 -9.17 7.51 -13.82
CA ARG A 137 -8.22 8.53 -14.27
C ARG A 137 -7.10 7.97 -15.14
N PHE A 138 -6.57 6.80 -14.80
CA PHE A 138 -5.60 6.11 -15.65
C PHE A 138 -6.20 5.73 -17.03
N ALA A 139 -7.42 5.21 -17.03
CA ALA A 139 -8.12 4.89 -18.27
C ALA A 139 -8.35 6.14 -19.15
N GLU A 140 -8.73 7.29 -18.57
CA GLU A 140 -8.83 8.58 -19.29
C GLU A 140 -7.48 9.02 -19.89
N MET A 141 -6.37 8.70 -19.24
CA MET A 141 -5.02 8.98 -19.75
C MET A 141 -4.55 7.96 -20.80
N GLY A 142 -5.38 6.99 -21.17
CA GLY A 142 -5.04 5.94 -22.12
C GLY A 142 -4.16 4.83 -21.55
N VAL A 143 -4.04 4.74 -20.22
CA VAL A 143 -3.28 3.69 -19.54
C VAL A 143 -4.23 2.56 -19.15
N SER A 144 -3.91 1.34 -19.58
CA SER A 144 -4.65 0.13 -19.17
C SER A 144 -4.30 -0.22 -17.73
N VAL A 145 -5.33 -0.39 -16.90
CA VAL A 145 -5.18 -0.86 -15.51
C VAL A 145 -5.49 -2.35 -15.49
N SER A 146 -4.53 -3.16 -15.03
CA SER A 146 -4.72 -4.59 -14.79
C SER A 146 -5.37 -4.83 -13.44
N GLY A 147 -6.07 -5.95 -13.30
CA GLY A 147 -6.55 -6.42 -12.01
C GLY A 147 -5.39 -6.81 -11.08
N PHE A 148 -5.63 -6.71 -9.79
CA PHE A 148 -4.69 -7.20 -8.79
C PHE A 148 -5.40 -7.57 -7.49
N ASP A 149 -4.78 -8.49 -6.77
CA ASP A 149 -5.13 -8.82 -5.40
C ASP A 149 -4.09 -8.18 -4.46
N ALA A 150 -4.55 -7.55 -3.38
CA ALA A 150 -3.67 -6.88 -2.44
C ALA A 150 -4.06 -7.09 -0.98
N TYR A 151 -3.06 -7.23 -0.12
CA TYR A 151 -3.19 -7.11 1.32
C TYR A 151 -2.36 -5.94 1.82
N THR A 152 -2.93 -5.09 2.67
CA THR A 152 -2.23 -3.93 3.22
C THR A 152 -2.29 -3.91 4.73
N THR A 153 -1.19 -3.49 5.34
CA THR A 153 -1.13 -3.16 6.77
C THR A 153 -0.36 -1.86 6.97
N SER A 154 -0.72 -1.08 7.99
CA SER A 154 -0.15 0.23 8.23
C SER A 154 0.30 0.39 9.67
N SER A 155 1.49 0.95 9.87
CA SER A 155 1.95 1.49 11.13
C SER A 155 1.62 2.98 11.33
N VAL A 156 1.11 3.63 10.27
CA VAL A 156 0.60 5.02 10.34
C VAL A 156 -0.75 4.99 11.03
N LEU A 157 -0.83 5.55 12.22
CA LEU A 157 -2.06 5.60 13.01
C LEU A 157 -3.11 6.48 12.31
N SER A 158 -4.35 5.97 12.24
CA SER A 158 -5.48 6.79 11.77
C SER A 158 -5.69 7.98 12.71
N GLY A 159 -5.88 9.18 12.15
CA GLY A 159 -6.08 10.40 12.94
C GLY A 159 -4.81 11.00 13.55
N SER A 160 -3.62 10.44 13.30
CA SER A 160 -2.35 10.97 13.84
C SER A 160 -1.81 12.22 13.12
N GLY A 161 -2.50 12.71 12.08
CA GLY A 161 -1.99 13.79 11.24
C GLY A 161 -0.88 13.38 10.26
N LEU A 162 -0.49 12.11 10.24
CA LEU A 162 0.57 11.58 9.36
C LEU A 162 0.05 11.14 7.98
N SER A 163 -1.14 11.58 7.59
CA SER A 163 -1.74 11.37 6.28
C SER A 163 -1.92 9.88 5.92
N SER A 164 -2.55 9.08 6.79
CA SER A 164 -2.81 7.66 6.53
C SER A 164 -3.59 7.42 5.22
N SER A 165 -4.56 8.29 4.90
CA SER A 165 -5.30 8.23 3.63
C SER A 165 -4.39 8.49 2.43
N ALA A 166 -3.48 9.47 2.50
CA ALA A 166 -2.53 9.74 1.43
C ALA A 166 -1.49 8.63 1.27
N ALA A 167 -1.13 7.92 2.34
CA ALA A 167 -0.25 6.75 2.25
C ALA A 167 -0.95 5.60 1.50
N LEU A 168 -2.27 5.42 1.68
CA LEU A 168 -3.05 4.45 0.91
C LEU A 168 -3.17 4.87 -0.56
N ASP A 169 -3.44 6.15 -0.82
CA ASP A 169 -3.58 6.73 -2.16
C ASP A 169 -2.29 6.60 -2.97
N ARG A 170 -1.12 6.90 -2.37
CA ARG A 170 0.19 6.74 -3.03
C ARG A 170 0.50 5.33 -3.47
N LYS A 171 -0.02 4.30 -2.80
CA LYS A 171 0.17 2.90 -3.20
C LYS A 171 -0.58 2.53 -4.47
N SER A 172 -1.62 3.25 -4.79
CA SER A 172 -2.43 3.01 -6.00
C SER A 172 -1.80 3.63 -7.26
N VAL A 173 -0.72 4.39 -7.12
CA VAL A 173 -0.13 5.23 -8.20
C VAL A 173 1.29 4.79 -8.61
N VAL A 174 1.85 3.72 -8.03
CA VAL A 174 3.22 3.27 -8.36
C VAL A 174 3.23 1.93 -9.04
#